data_d6dbdadbb6c5ead430a8babdb92c65da
#
_entry.id   d6dbdadbb6c5ead430a8babdb92c65da
#
_cell.length_a   1.000
_cell.length_b   1.000
_cell.length_c   1.000
_cell.angle_alpha   90.00
_cell.angle_beta   90.00
_cell.angle_gamma   90.00
#
_symmetry.space_group_name_H-M   'P 1'
#
loop_
_entity.id
_entity.type
_entity.pdbx_description
1 polymer ?
#
loop_
_entity_poly.entity_id
_entity_poly.type
_entity_poly.pdbx_seq_one_letter_code
_entity_poly.pdbx_strand_id
1 'polypeptide(L)'
;AMSEAEWTEAIHSSLRRAVKKRLSIADVKVGVLLSGGLDSSLLVALLAEQGERDLLTFSVGFEDQPEESGHEFEYSDAVAAHYGTRHHQYRIANSEVLARLPEAVDAMAEPMVGQDAVAFYLLAEQVSKTVKVVQSGQGADEVFGGYYWYPRMRDDGAGSSLERFRRHYFDRDQDEMLAMLAPDWHGPDHTAALIDARLNEPGADEFMDQVLRLDTTTLITDDPVKRVDNMTMAWGLEARVPFLDHKLMEWISGLP
;
A
#
# COMPACT_ATOMS: atom_id res chain seq x y z
N ALA A 1 8.32 -6.68 30.05
CA ALA A 1 7.94 -5.97 28.84
C ALA A 1 9.22 -5.48 28.14
N MET A 2 9.27 -5.52 26.83
CA MET A 2 10.38 -4.97 26.04
C MET A 2 10.35 -3.44 26.11
N SER A 3 11.53 -2.82 26.11
CA SER A 3 11.68 -1.38 25.96
C SER A 3 11.46 -0.95 24.51
N GLU A 4 11.25 0.34 24.26
CA GLU A 4 11.14 0.90 22.90
C GLU A 4 12.36 0.57 22.03
N ALA A 5 13.57 0.65 22.60
CA ALA A 5 14.80 0.31 21.87
C ALA A 5 14.86 -1.18 21.47
N GLU A 6 14.42 -2.07 22.36
CA GLU A 6 14.36 -3.51 22.06
C GLU A 6 13.32 -3.81 20.98
N TRP A 7 12.17 -3.13 21.02
CA TRP A 7 11.15 -3.21 19.98
C TRP A 7 11.68 -2.70 18.63
N THR A 8 12.32 -1.55 18.60
CA THR A 8 12.91 -0.96 17.39
C THR A 8 13.92 -1.90 16.75
N GLU A 9 14.83 -2.47 17.53
CA GLU A 9 15.84 -3.42 17.03
C GLU A 9 15.18 -4.70 16.48
N ALA A 10 14.18 -5.21 17.16
CA ALA A 10 13.49 -6.41 16.75
C ALA A 10 12.66 -6.19 15.45
N ILE A 11 12.00 -5.03 15.30
CA ILE A 11 11.32 -4.64 14.06
C ILE A 11 12.33 -4.53 12.92
N HIS A 12 13.41 -3.78 13.12
CA HIS A 12 14.47 -3.61 12.12
C HIS A 12 15.05 -4.96 11.66
N SER A 13 15.40 -5.83 12.61
CA SER A 13 15.91 -7.17 12.32
C SER A 13 14.90 -8.03 11.55
N SER A 14 13.59 -7.93 11.88
CA SER A 14 12.53 -8.68 11.21
C SER A 14 12.30 -8.19 9.79
N LEU A 15 12.27 -6.87 9.58
CA LEU A 15 12.17 -6.26 8.25
C LEU A 15 13.37 -6.62 7.37
N ARG A 16 14.59 -6.56 7.92
CA ARG A 16 15.80 -7.02 7.18
C ARG A 16 15.67 -8.47 6.70
N ARG A 17 15.16 -9.36 7.54
CA ARG A 17 14.92 -10.77 7.15
C ARG A 17 13.86 -10.87 6.06
N ALA A 18 12.74 -10.12 6.18
CA ALA A 18 11.66 -10.13 5.21
C ALA A 18 12.12 -9.64 3.83
N VAL A 19 12.87 -8.54 3.79
CA VAL A 19 13.46 -7.98 2.56
C VAL A 19 14.45 -8.95 1.93
N LYS A 20 15.37 -9.50 2.75
CA LYS A 20 16.38 -10.49 2.29
C LYS A 20 15.75 -11.73 1.71
N LYS A 21 14.73 -12.28 2.38
CA LYS A 21 14.01 -13.47 1.91
C LYS A 21 13.45 -13.25 0.51
N ARG A 22 12.84 -12.09 0.26
CA ARG A 22 12.23 -11.76 -1.03
C ARG A 22 13.23 -11.44 -2.13
N LEU A 23 14.46 -11.13 -1.75
CA LEU A 23 15.58 -10.99 -2.68
C LEU A 23 16.19 -12.35 -3.01
N SER A 24 16.53 -13.14 -1.97
CA SER A 24 17.32 -14.37 -2.10
C SER A 24 16.64 -15.54 -2.82
N ILE A 25 15.32 -15.52 -2.92
CA ILE A 25 14.53 -16.52 -3.67
C ILE A 25 14.34 -16.17 -5.15
N ALA A 26 14.87 -15.04 -5.60
CA ALA A 26 14.82 -14.64 -7.00
C ALA A 26 16.07 -15.17 -7.73
N ASP A 27 15.88 -15.73 -8.91
CA ASP A 27 16.92 -16.11 -9.87
C ASP A 27 17.17 -15.01 -10.93
N VAL A 28 16.49 -13.88 -10.79
CA VAL A 28 16.58 -12.70 -11.66
C VAL A 28 16.84 -11.45 -10.83
N LYS A 29 17.25 -10.35 -11.50
CA LYS A 29 17.39 -9.06 -10.84
C LYS A 29 16.07 -8.59 -10.26
N VAL A 30 16.11 -8.14 -9.01
CA VAL A 30 14.98 -7.56 -8.28
C VAL A 30 15.15 -6.05 -8.24
N GLY A 31 14.12 -5.33 -8.65
CA GLY A 31 14.04 -3.87 -8.52
C GLY A 31 13.24 -3.43 -7.29
N VAL A 32 13.15 -2.13 -7.06
CA VAL A 32 12.33 -1.53 -5.99
C VAL A 32 11.44 -0.45 -6.60
N LEU A 33 10.15 -0.49 -6.32
CA LEU A 33 9.27 0.64 -6.60
C LEU A 33 9.52 1.72 -5.54
N LEU A 34 10.02 2.87 -5.97
CA LEU A 34 10.49 3.93 -5.08
C LEU A 34 9.68 5.21 -5.31
N SER A 35 8.71 5.49 -4.44
CA SER A 35 7.96 6.76 -4.46
C SER A 35 8.74 7.91 -3.80
N GLY A 36 9.68 7.60 -2.91
CA GLY A 36 10.34 8.58 -2.03
C GLY A 36 9.65 8.73 -0.67
N GLY A 37 8.50 8.09 -0.46
CA GLY A 37 7.86 7.96 0.85
C GLY A 37 8.68 7.06 1.79
N LEU A 38 8.34 7.07 3.09
CA LEU A 38 9.07 6.37 4.15
C LEU A 38 9.27 4.88 3.82
N ASP A 39 8.22 4.17 3.46
CA ASP A 39 8.22 2.72 3.32
C ASP A 39 9.09 2.26 2.15
N SER A 40 8.91 2.87 0.98
CA SER A 40 9.71 2.56 -0.21
C SER A 40 11.18 2.92 -0.01
N SER A 41 11.47 4.02 0.70
CA SER A 41 12.81 4.45 1.04
C SER A 41 13.49 3.50 2.02
N LEU A 42 12.74 2.99 3.01
CA LEU A 42 13.21 1.99 3.96
C LEU A 42 13.59 0.67 3.27
N LEU A 43 12.85 0.24 2.24
CA LEU A 43 13.22 -0.94 1.45
C LEU A 43 14.58 -0.76 0.77
N VAL A 44 14.83 0.40 0.17
CA VAL A 44 16.12 0.73 -0.46
C VAL A 44 17.23 0.74 0.59
N ALA A 45 17.00 1.35 1.75
CA ALA A 45 17.95 1.39 2.86
C ALA A 45 18.33 -0.02 3.34
N LEU A 46 17.33 -0.86 3.59
CA LEU A 46 17.53 -2.23 4.08
C LEU A 46 18.27 -3.13 3.08
N LEU A 47 18.04 -2.94 1.77
CA LEU A 47 18.77 -3.64 0.73
C LEU A 47 20.24 -3.15 0.66
N ALA A 48 20.46 -1.85 0.73
CA ALA A 48 21.81 -1.26 0.75
C ALA A 48 22.62 -1.71 1.98
N GLU A 49 22.02 -1.74 3.17
CA GLU A 49 22.64 -2.28 4.39
C GLU A 49 23.04 -3.75 4.27
N GLN A 50 22.33 -4.53 3.48
CA GLN A 50 22.63 -5.94 3.22
C GLN A 50 23.73 -6.14 2.19
N GLY A 51 24.30 -5.04 1.69
CA GLY A 51 25.41 -5.04 0.75
C GLY A 51 24.98 -5.15 -0.71
N GLU A 52 23.68 -5.04 -1.00
CA GLU A 52 23.21 -5.01 -2.38
C GLU A 52 23.75 -3.77 -3.09
N ARG A 53 24.38 -4.01 -4.23
CA ARG A 53 24.97 -2.98 -5.09
C ARG A 53 24.22 -2.91 -6.41
N ASP A 54 24.29 -1.77 -7.06
CA ASP A 54 23.65 -1.59 -8.38
C ASP A 54 22.14 -1.83 -8.35
N LEU A 55 21.49 -1.42 -7.24
CA LEU A 55 20.04 -1.52 -7.07
C LEU A 55 19.32 -0.76 -8.19
N LEU A 56 18.30 -1.39 -8.78
CA LEU A 56 17.39 -0.78 -9.73
C LEU A 56 16.19 -0.23 -8.97
N THR A 57 15.93 1.07 -9.09
CA THR A 57 14.77 1.72 -8.49
C THR A 57 13.92 2.41 -9.55
N PHE A 58 12.61 2.41 -9.36
CA PHE A 58 11.65 2.86 -10.36
C PHE A 58 10.61 3.77 -9.72
N SER A 59 10.37 4.92 -10.35
CA SER A 59 9.33 5.88 -9.96
C SER A 59 8.45 6.21 -11.15
N VAL A 60 7.20 6.53 -10.86
CA VAL A 60 6.26 7.09 -11.83
C VAL A 60 5.82 8.47 -11.39
N GLY A 61 5.60 9.33 -12.33
CA GLY A 61 4.97 10.64 -12.14
C GLY A 61 4.16 11.00 -13.37
N PHE A 62 3.25 11.92 -13.20
CA PHE A 62 2.40 12.45 -14.26
C PHE A 62 2.86 13.84 -14.68
N GLU A 63 2.25 14.39 -15.71
CA GLU A 63 2.46 15.78 -16.11
C GLU A 63 1.89 16.72 -15.04
N ASP A 64 2.63 17.80 -14.78
CA ASP A 64 2.19 18.85 -13.88
C ASP A 64 0.88 19.50 -14.36
N GLN A 65 0.02 19.87 -13.43
CA GLN A 65 -1.13 20.72 -13.65
C GLN A 65 -0.82 22.15 -13.17
N PRO A 66 -1.55 23.18 -13.60
CA PRO A 66 -1.26 24.55 -13.23
C PRO A 66 -1.19 24.86 -11.73
N GLU A 67 -1.91 24.06 -10.94
CA GLU A 67 -2.05 24.25 -9.49
C GLU A 67 -1.43 23.10 -8.66
N GLU A 68 -0.92 22.04 -9.33
CA GLU A 68 -0.43 20.84 -8.65
C GLU A 68 0.71 20.17 -9.43
N SER A 69 1.77 19.79 -8.70
CA SER A 69 2.83 18.94 -9.27
C SER A 69 2.30 17.52 -9.52
N GLY A 70 2.48 17.02 -10.73
CA GLY A 70 2.10 15.67 -11.12
C GLY A 70 3.09 14.59 -10.62
N HIS A 71 4.16 14.97 -9.91
CA HIS A 71 5.18 14.05 -9.45
C HIS A 71 5.87 14.52 -8.18
N GLU A 72 6.45 13.56 -7.46
CA GLU A 72 7.25 13.75 -6.24
C GLU A 72 8.70 13.24 -6.44
N PHE A 73 9.24 13.38 -7.64
CA PHE A 73 10.57 12.83 -7.98
C PHE A 73 11.69 13.37 -7.11
N GLU A 74 11.57 14.57 -6.54
CA GLU A 74 12.59 15.12 -5.65
C GLU A 74 12.90 14.21 -4.45
N TYR A 75 11.88 13.53 -3.90
CA TYR A 75 12.05 12.60 -2.77
C TYR A 75 12.70 11.28 -3.22
N SER A 76 12.25 10.71 -4.31
CA SER A 76 12.85 9.49 -4.86
C SER A 76 14.28 9.72 -5.34
N ASP A 77 14.59 10.89 -5.94
CA ASP A 77 15.92 11.28 -6.35
C ASP A 77 16.88 11.42 -5.16
N ALA A 78 16.40 12.03 -4.06
CA ALA A 78 17.21 12.17 -2.85
C ALA A 78 17.62 10.80 -2.29
N VAL A 79 16.68 9.84 -2.23
CA VAL A 79 16.95 8.47 -1.79
C VAL A 79 17.88 7.75 -2.76
N ALA A 80 17.61 7.86 -4.06
CA ALA A 80 18.41 7.22 -5.10
C ALA A 80 19.86 7.74 -5.10
N ALA A 81 20.05 9.05 -4.94
CA ALA A 81 21.37 9.67 -4.84
C ALA A 81 22.10 9.23 -3.55
N HIS A 82 21.41 9.18 -2.42
CA HIS A 82 22.00 8.79 -1.14
C HIS A 82 22.52 7.35 -1.14
N TYR A 83 21.77 6.41 -1.71
CA TYR A 83 22.14 4.99 -1.75
C TYR A 83 22.85 4.58 -3.05
N GLY A 84 23.02 5.49 -4.01
CA GLY A 84 23.70 5.23 -5.27
C GLY A 84 22.96 4.22 -6.15
N THR A 85 21.64 4.26 -6.19
CA THR A 85 20.84 3.34 -7.01
C THR A 85 20.83 3.75 -8.48
N ARG A 86 20.55 2.80 -9.37
CA ARG A 86 20.24 3.08 -10.77
C ARG A 86 18.76 3.40 -10.88
N HIS A 87 18.44 4.68 -10.78
CA HIS A 87 17.08 5.18 -10.71
C HIS A 87 16.48 5.42 -12.09
N HIS A 88 15.27 4.89 -12.31
CA HIS A 88 14.49 5.07 -13.53
C HIS A 88 13.20 5.82 -13.20
N GLN A 89 13.03 6.99 -13.79
CA GLN A 89 11.82 7.80 -13.69
C GLN A 89 10.99 7.66 -14.96
N TYR A 90 9.72 7.42 -14.81
CA TYR A 90 8.77 7.37 -15.92
C TYR A 90 7.75 8.50 -15.77
N ARG A 91 7.76 9.42 -16.74
CA ARG A 91 6.73 10.48 -16.84
C ARG A 91 5.64 9.99 -17.78
N ILE A 92 4.43 9.96 -17.28
CA ILE A 92 3.24 9.50 -18.01
C ILE A 92 2.43 10.74 -18.39
N ALA A 93 2.07 10.85 -19.67
CA ALA A 93 1.19 11.91 -20.12
C ALA A 93 -0.22 11.72 -19.53
N ASN A 94 -0.81 12.79 -19.01
CA ASN A 94 -2.15 12.75 -18.43
C ASN A 94 -3.21 12.22 -19.42
N SER A 95 -3.00 12.47 -20.71
CA SER A 95 -3.85 11.94 -21.79
C SER A 95 -3.85 10.40 -21.90
N GLU A 96 -2.79 9.74 -21.42
CA GLU A 96 -2.71 8.26 -21.44
C GLU A 96 -3.59 7.63 -20.36
N VAL A 97 -3.80 8.30 -19.23
CA VAL A 97 -4.52 7.73 -18.08
C VAL A 97 -5.94 7.29 -18.49
N LEU A 98 -6.73 8.20 -19.07
CA LEU A 98 -8.08 7.85 -19.52
C LEU A 98 -8.08 6.94 -20.74
N ALA A 99 -7.13 7.11 -21.66
CA ALA A 99 -7.03 6.26 -22.85
C ALA A 99 -6.73 4.79 -22.51
N ARG A 100 -5.93 4.54 -21.45
CA ARG A 100 -5.50 3.21 -21.02
C ARG A 100 -6.37 2.62 -19.90
N LEU A 101 -7.37 3.39 -19.40
CA LEU A 101 -8.29 2.92 -18.36
C LEU A 101 -9.03 1.62 -18.73
N PRO A 102 -9.58 1.43 -19.96
CA PRO A 102 -10.23 0.18 -20.33
C PRO A 102 -9.29 -1.03 -20.21
N GLU A 103 -8.03 -0.90 -20.63
CA GLU A 103 -7.04 -1.99 -20.54
C GLU A 103 -6.72 -2.32 -19.08
N ALA A 104 -6.58 -1.30 -18.21
CA ALA A 104 -6.37 -1.52 -16.78
C ALA A 104 -7.58 -2.21 -16.13
N VAL A 105 -8.80 -1.84 -16.52
CA VAL A 105 -10.04 -2.53 -16.07
C VAL A 105 -10.07 -3.98 -16.51
N ASP A 106 -9.72 -4.27 -17.76
CA ASP A 106 -9.67 -5.64 -18.29
C ASP A 106 -8.61 -6.51 -17.60
N ALA A 107 -7.57 -5.87 -17.03
CA ALA A 107 -6.54 -6.55 -16.25
C ALA A 107 -6.95 -6.87 -14.81
N MET A 108 -8.04 -6.30 -14.32
CA MET A 108 -8.57 -6.55 -12.98
C MET A 108 -9.23 -7.94 -12.91
N ALA A 109 -8.87 -8.74 -11.90
CA ALA A 109 -9.54 -10.02 -11.65
C ALA A 109 -11.00 -9.84 -11.20
N GLU A 110 -11.29 -8.72 -10.56
CA GLU A 110 -12.61 -8.26 -10.14
C GLU A 110 -12.60 -6.73 -10.02
N PRO A 111 -13.75 -6.05 -9.95
CA PRO A 111 -13.80 -4.61 -9.85
C PRO A 111 -12.98 -4.07 -8.68
N MET A 112 -12.14 -3.08 -8.94
CA MET A 112 -11.37 -2.35 -7.95
C MET A 112 -11.73 -0.87 -8.01
N VAL A 113 -11.80 -0.21 -6.86
CA VAL A 113 -12.19 1.21 -6.76
C VAL A 113 -11.01 2.17 -6.70
N GLY A 114 -9.80 1.65 -6.48
CA GLY A 114 -8.59 2.47 -6.35
C GLY A 114 -8.22 3.16 -7.67
N GLN A 115 -8.27 4.48 -7.69
CA GLN A 115 -7.88 5.29 -8.86
C GLN A 115 -6.43 5.07 -9.28
N ASP A 116 -5.57 4.64 -8.35
CA ASP A 116 -4.15 4.34 -8.59
C ASP A 116 -3.93 3.11 -9.46
N ALA A 117 -4.96 2.30 -9.71
CA ALA A 117 -4.83 1.08 -10.52
C ALA A 117 -4.24 1.38 -11.90
N VAL A 118 -4.70 2.44 -12.58
CA VAL A 118 -4.16 2.83 -13.89
C VAL A 118 -2.69 3.28 -13.78
N ALA A 119 -2.35 3.99 -12.70
CA ALA A 119 -0.96 4.41 -12.45
C ALA A 119 -0.03 3.20 -12.27
N PHE A 120 -0.44 2.20 -11.48
CA PHE A 120 0.28 0.95 -11.32
C PHE A 120 0.38 0.15 -12.62
N TYR A 121 -0.69 0.11 -13.43
CA TYR A 121 -0.70 -0.55 -14.73
C TYR A 121 0.34 0.06 -15.68
N LEU A 122 0.36 1.38 -15.80
CA LEU A 122 1.29 2.10 -16.66
C LEU A 122 2.74 2.03 -16.15
N LEU A 123 2.95 2.11 -14.83
CA LEU A 123 4.26 1.90 -14.22
C LEU A 123 4.78 0.49 -14.51
N ALA A 124 3.94 -0.52 -14.28
CA ALA A 124 4.31 -1.93 -14.47
C ALA A 124 4.70 -2.23 -15.93
N GLU A 125 4.01 -1.63 -16.89
CA GLU A 125 4.39 -1.70 -18.31
C GLU A 125 5.84 -1.29 -18.54
N GLN A 126 6.26 -0.17 -17.97
CA GLN A 126 7.61 0.33 -18.18
C GLN A 126 8.65 -0.49 -17.41
N VAL A 127 8.36 -0.81 -16.15
CA VAL A 127 9.27 -1.57 -15.26
C VAL A 127 9.51 -2.98 -15.80
N SER A 128 8.50 -3.65 -16.33
CA SER A 128 8.57 -5.01 -16.86
C SER A 128 9.53 -5.17 -18.05
N LYS A 129 9.86 -4.07 -18.74
CA LYS A 129 10.87 -4.02 -19.80
C LYS A 129 12.30 -4.17 -19.28
N THR A 130 12.51 -3.90 -17.99
CA THR A 130 13.85 -3.89 -17.35
C THR A 130 14.03 -5.04 -16.37
N VAL A 131 13.03 -5.32 -15.52
CA VAL A 131 13.04 -6.39 -14.52
C VAL A 131 11.75 -7.20 -14.53
N LYS A 132 11.79 -8.40 -13.94
CA LYS A 132 10.61 -9.26 -13.80
C LYS A 132 10.12 -9.40 -12.37
N VAL A 133 10.88 -8.86 -11.42
CA VAL A 133 10.54 -8.89 -9.99
C VAL A 133 10.84 -7.52 -9.38
N VAL A 134 9.93 -7.01 -8.57
CA VAL A 134 10.13 -5.78 -7.78
C VAL A 134 9.73 -6.00 -6.33
N GLN A 135 10.33 -5.23 -5.42
CA GLN A 135 9.81 -5.05 -4.07
C GLN A 135 9.01 -3.76 -3.99
N SER A 136 7.89 -3.80 -3.27
CA SER A 136 6.98 -2.68 -3.07
C SER A 136 6.75 -2.44 -1.58
N GLY A 137 6.53 -1.17 -1.20
CA GLY A 137 6.24 -0.74 0.17
C GLY A 137 4.80 -0.99 0.63
N GLN A 138 3.95 -1.58 -0.21
CA GLN A 138 2.55 -1.84 0.13
C GLN A 138 2.40 -2.68 1.40
N GLY A 139 1.37 -2.36 2.18
CA GLY A 139 1.06 -3.02 3.44
C GLY A 139 1.71 -2.42 4.68
N ALA A 140 2.63 -1.47 4.51
CA ALA A 140 3.31 -0.84 5.65
C ALA A 140 2.34 -0.02 6.51
N ASP A 141 1.49 0.78 5.89
CA ASP A 141 0.53 1.63 6.60
C ASP A 141 -0.46 0.82 7.42
N GLU A 142 -0.97 -0.27 6.89
CA GLU A 142 -1.93 -1.14 7.56
C GLU A 142 -1.29 -1.91 8.73
N VAL A 143 -0.04 -2.31 8.57
CA VAL A 143 0.69 -3.08 9.60
C VAL A 143 1.20 -2.18 10.71
N PHE A 144 1.64 -0.97 10.39
CA PHE A 144 2.27 -0.05 11.35
C PHE A 144 1.41 1.17 11.73
N GLY A 145 0.18 1.24 11.26
CA GLY A 145 -0.72 2.35 11.55
C GLY A 145 -0.26 3.69 10.94
N GLY A 146 0.20 3.65 9.68
CA GLY A 146 0.81 4.81 9.00
C GLY A 146 -0.20 5.83 8.46
N TYR A 147 -1.43 5.45 8.22
CA TYR A 147 -2.42 6.35 7.65
C TYR A 147 -2.82 7.49 8.58
N TYR A 148 -3.05 8.67 8.01
CA TYR A 148 -3.37 9.90 8.74
C TYR A 148 -4.69 9.84 9.55
N TRP A 149 -5.57 8.91 9.23
CA TRP A 149 -6.84 8.74 9.95
C TRP A 149 -6.69 7.95 11.26
N TYR A 150 -5.67 7.10 11.42
CA TYR A 150 -5.49 6.31 12.65
C TYR A 150 -5.32 7.16 13.91
N PRO A 151 -4.47 8.20 13.93
CA PRO A 151 -4.41 9.10 15.09
C PRO A 151 -5.76 9.76 15.39
N ARG A 152 -6.52 10.16 14.35
CA ARG A 152 -7.84 10.77 14.52
C ARG A 152 -8.85 9.78 15.12
N MET A 153 -8.84 8.53 14.66
CA MET A 153 -9.67 7.46 15.21
C MET A 153 -9.31 7.16 16.66
N ARG A 154 -8.02 7.09 16.98
CA ARG A 154 -7.54 6.85 18.35
C ARG A 154 -8.01 7.94 19.31
N ASP A 155 -7.90 9.18 18.90
CA ASP A 155 -8.20 10.35 19.76
C ASP A 155 -9.72 10.61 19.86
N ASP A 156 -10.54 9.99 18.99
CA ASP A 156 -11.99 10.07 19.02
C ASP A 156 -12.56 9.02 19.99
N GLY A 157 -12.92 9.45 21.18
CA GLY A 157 -13.48 8.58 22.23
C GLY A 157 -15.00 8.43 22.22
N ALA A 158 -15.73 9.04 21.26
CA ALA A 158 -17.19 9.12 21.30
C ALA A 158 -17.88 8.08 20.40
N GLY A 159 -18.82 7.29 20.96
CA GLY A 159 -19.67 6.36 20.23
C GLY A 159 -19.13 4.93 20.14
N SER A 160 -19.81 4.10 19.39
CA SER A 160 -19.42 2.71 19.10
C SER A 160 -18.19 2.64 18.18
N SER A 161 -17.56 1.47 18.09
CA SER A 161 -16.44 1.25 17.16
C SER A 161 -16.83 1.59 15.71
N LEU A 162 -18.02 1.19 15.27
CA LEU A 162 -18.52 1.52 13.93
C LEU A 162 -18.66 3.04 13.72
N GLU A 163 -19.24 3.77 14.68
CA GLU A 163 -19.43 5.23 14.55
C GLU A 163 -18.12 5.97 14.51
N ARG A 164 -17.13 5.57 15.33
CA ARG A 164 -15.77 6.11 15.30
C ARG A 164 -15.10 5.84 13.97
N PHE A 165 -15.16 4.61 13.48
CA PHE A 165 -14.57 4.20 12.21
C PHE A 165 -15.20 4.98 11.04
N ARG A 166 -16.52 5.05 10.95
CA ARG A 166 -17.24 5.78 9.87
C ARG A 166 -16.83 7.23 9.76
N ARG A 167 -16.73 7.94 10.88
CA ARG A 167 -16.39 9.38 10.89
C ARG A 167 -15.04 9.71 10.24
N HIS A 168 -14.12 8.77 10.24
CA HIS A 168 -12.74 9.01 9.81
C HIS A 168 -12.34 8.24 8.55
N TYR A 169 -13.13 7.24 8.18
CA TYR A 169 -12.75 6.32 7.10
C TYR A 169 -13.74 6.31 5.93
N PHE A 170 -15.03 6.46 6.17
CA PHE A 170 -16.02 6.41 5.08
C PHE A 170 -15.95 7.69 4.25
N ASP A 171 -15.75 7.54 2.94
CA ASP A 171 -15.81 8.65 2.00
C ASP A 171 -17.24 9.18 1.84
N ARG A 172 -18.23 8.30 1.97
CA ARG A 172 -19.66 8.61 1.85
C ARG A 172 -20.47 7.83 2.84
N ASP A 173 -21.51 8.46 3.36
CA ASP A 173 -22.50 7.76 4.17
C ASP A 173 -23.60 7.12 3.31
N GLN A 174 -24.51 6.37 3.94
CA GLN A 174 -25.57 5.66 3.23
C GLN A 174 -26.53 6.61 2.52
N ASP A 175 -26.84 7.77 3.09
CA ASP A 175 -27.79 8.73 2.50
C ASP A 175 -27.18 9.35 1.23
N GLU A 176 -25.89 9.67 1.24
CA GLU A 176 -25.15 10.12 0.06
C GLU A 176 -25.11 9.04 -1.03
N MET A 177 -24.87 7.78 -0.64
CA MET A 177 -24.90 6.65 -1.59
C MET A 177 -26.28 6.48 -2.23
N LEU A 178 -27.34 6.51 -1.43
CA LEU A 178 -28.71 6.39 -1.93
C LEU A 178 -29.10 7.56 -2.84
N ALA A 179 -28.57 8.76 -2.60
CA ALA A 179 -28.82 9.91 -3.46
C ALA A 179 -28.20 9.76 -4.86
N MET A 180 -27.16 8.94 -5.01
CA MET A 180 -26.48 8.70 -6.29
C MET A 180 -27.04 7.49 -7.05
N LEU A 181 -27.66 6.54 -6.35
CA LEU A 181 -28.17 5.29 -6.94
C LEU A 181 -29.61 5.48 -7.47
N ALA A 182 -29.92 4.77 -8.55
CA ALA A 182 -31.30 4.63 -8.97
C ALA A 182 -32.13 3.91 -7.90
N PRO A 183 -33.45 4.25 -7.71
CA PRO A 183 -34.26 3.69 -6.64
C PRO A 183 -34.32 2.16 -6.58
N ASP A 184 -34.23 1.50 -7.72
CA ASP A 184 -34.22 0.02 -7.79
C ASP A 184 -32.97 -0.61 -7.14
N TRP A 185 -31.93 0.18 -6.89
CA TRP A 185 -30.68 -0.23 -6.23
C TRP A 185 -30.62 0.21 -4.76
N HIS A 186 -31.68 0.84 -4.25
CA HIS A 186 -31.74 1.21 -2.84
C HIS A 186 -31.88 -0.02 -1.96
N GLY A 187 -31.09 -0.10 -0.92
CA GLY A 187 -31.07 -1.22 0.02
C GLY A 187 -30.52 -0.82 1.40
N PRO A 188 -30.41 -1.77 2.31
CA PRO A 188 -29.81 -1.52 3.61
C PRO A 188 -28.32 -1.19 3.49
N ASP A 189 -27.76 -0.58 4.53
CA ASP A 189 -26.34 -0.28 4.63
C ASP A 189 -25.51 -1.56 4.86
N HIS A 190 -25.23 -2.27 3.77
CA HIS A 190 -24.45 -3.50 3.80
C HIS A 190 -23.00 -3.25 4.21
N THR A 191 -22.44 -2.09 3.84
CA THR A 191 -21.07 -1.71 4.20
C THR A 191 -20.94 -1.54 5.70
N ALA A 192 -21.83 -0.77 6.32
CA ALA A 192 -21.83 -0.63 7.78
C ALA A 192 -22.02 -1.95 8.50
N ALA A 193 -22.93 -2.81 8.02
CA ALA A 193 -23.16 -4.12 8.61
C ALA A 193 -21.92 -5.04 8.53
N LEU A 194 -21.21 -5.03 7.39
CA LEU A 194 -19.96 -5.78 7.22
C LEU A 194 -18.88 -5.27 8.17
N ILE A 195 -18.65 -3.96 8.19
CA ILE A 195 -17.63 -3.34 9.02
C ILE A 195 -17.91 -3.56 10.51
N ASP A 196 -19.16 -3.37 10.94
CA ASP A 196 -19.55 -3.63 12.33
C ASP A 196 -19.28 -5.09 12.74
N ALA A 197 -19.64 -6.03 11.89
CA ALA A 197 -19.36 -7.44 12.13
C ALA A 197 -17.85 -7.71 12.27
N ARG A 198 -17.02 -7.13 11.40
CA ARG A 198 -15.57 -7.29 11.42
C ARG A 198 -14.91 -6.65 12.63
N LEU A 199 -15.31 -5.41 12.98
CA LEU A 199 -14.78 -4.73 14.17
C LEU A 199 -15.08 -5.50 15.45
N ASN A 200 -16.27 -6.13 15.54
CA ASN A 200 -16.70 -6.87 16.71
C ASN A 200 -16.29 -8.36 16.74
N GLU A 201 -15.48 -8.83 15.79
CA GLU A 201 -14.93 -10.18 15.84
C GLU A 201 -14.06 -10.37 17.11
N PRO A 202 -14.12 -11.54 17.77
CA PRO A 202 -13.28 -11.82 18.95
C PRO A 202 -11.77 -11.73 18.66
N GLY A 203 -10.99 -11.37 19.66
CA GLY A 203 -9.52 -11.39 19.59
C GLY A 203 -8.86 -10.02 19.43
N ALA A 204 -9.63 -8.93 19.47
CA ALA A 204 -9.12 -7.57 19.62
C ALA A 204 -10.05 -6.81 20.58
N ASP A 205 -9.53 -6.43 21.73
CA ASP A 205 -10.33 -5.79 22.81
C ASP A 205 -10.30 -4.25 22.68
N GLU A 206 -9.18 -3.71 22.20
CA GLU A 206 -9.03 -2.27 21.99
C GLU A 206 -9.48 -1.84 20.59
N PHE A 207 -10.06 -0.64 20.49
CA PHE A 207 -10.61 -0.15 19.22
C PHE A 207 -9.56 -0.08 18.10
N MET A 208 -8.35 0.40 18.40
CA MET A 208 -7.31 0.47 17.37
C MET A 208 -6.85 -0.90 16.89
N ASP A 209 -6.83 -1.90 17.78
CA ASP A 209 -6.53 -3.28 17.38
C ASP A 209 -7.63 -3.86 16.48
N GLN A 210 -8.90 -3.50 16.75
CA GLN A 210 -10.02 -3.86 15.88
C GLN A 210 -9.86 -3.27 14.49
N VAL A 211 -9.47 -1.97 14.40
CA VAL A 211 -9.24 -1.25 13.14
C VAL A 211 -8.06 -1.85 12.37
N LEU A 212 -6.90 -2.00 13.00
CA LEU A 212 -5.71 -2.57 12.34
C LEU A 212 -5.94 -4.02 11.89
N ARG A 213 -6.67 -4.82 12.67
CA ARG A 213 -7.09 -6.16 12.26
C ARG A 213 -8.01 -6.12 11.04
N LEU A 214 -8.99 -5.21 11.02
CA LEU A 214 -9.88 -5.03 9.87
C LEU A 214 -9.07 -4.69 8.61
N ASP A 215 -8.15 -3.73 8.70
CA ASP A 215 -7.36 -3.30 7.58
C ASP A 215 -6.40 -4.39 7.10
N THR A 216 -5.74 -5.11 8.01
CA THR A 216 -4.83 -6.21 7.64
C THR A 216 -5.53 -7.47 7.14
N THR A 217 -6.82 -7.68 7.42
CA THR A 217 -7.56 -8.88 6.98
C THR A 217 -8.56 -8.61 5.87
N THR A 218 -8.93 -7.36 5.63
CA THR A 218 -9.93 -6.97 4.61
C THR A 218 -9.34 -5.96 3.63
N LEU A 219 -8.96 -4.76 4.07
CA LEU A 219 -8.48 -3.70 3.18
C LEU A 219 -7.27 -4.15 2.36
N ILE A 220 -6.25 -4.70 3.01
CA ILE A 220 -5.02 -5.16 2.32
C ILE A 220 -5.35 -6.12 1.18
N THR A 221 -6.26 -7.07 1.41
CA THR A 221 -6.60 -8.09 0.43
C THR A 221 -7.45 -7.55 -0.71
N ASP A 222 -8.34 -6.61 -0.40
CA ASP A 222 -9.34 -6.13 -1.34
C ASP A 222 -8.90 -4.90 -2.16
N ASP A 223 -7.88 -4.17 -1.71
CA ASP A 223 -7.38 -2.99 -2.43
C ASP A 223 -5.85 -2.98 -2.61
N PRO A 224 -4.98 -2.62 -1.64
CA PRO A 224 -3.57 -2.32 -1.95
C PRO A 224 -2.82 -3.48 -2.59
N VAL A 225 -2.95 -4.70 -2.05
CA VAL A 225 -2.22 -5.87 -2.57
C VAL A 225 -2.85 -6.37 -3.85
N LYS A 226 -4.18 -6.47 -3.93
CA LYS A 226 -4.89 -6.85 -5.14
C LYS A 226 -4.52 -5.92 -6.31
N ARG A 227 -4.52 -4.61 -6.05
CA ARG A 227 -4.20 -3.58 -7.04
C ARG A 227 -2.79 -3.73 -7.56
N VAL A 228 -1.79 -3.79 -6.68
CA VAL A 228 -0.41 -3.96 -7.12
C VAL A 228 -0.21 -5.27 -7.85
N ASP A 229 -0.76 -6.38 -7.34
CA ASP A 229 -0.61 -7.69 -7.95
C ASP A 229 -1.25 -7.76 -9.35
N ASN A 230 -2.53 -7.40 -9.48
CA ASN A 230 -3.22 -7.46 -10.78
C ASN A 230 -2.54 -6.57 -11.83
N MET A 231 -2.19 -5.33 -11.46
CA MET A 231 -1.62 -4.38 -12.39
C MET A 231 -0.18 -4.75 -12.80
N THR A 232 0.60 -5.31 -11.90
CA THR A 232 1.95 -5.78 -12.25
C THR A 232 1.91 -7.10 -13.00
N MET A 233 1.04 -8.03 -12.61
CA MET A 233 0.90 -9.32 -13.29
C MET A 233 0.35 -9.21 -14.71
N ALA A 234 -0.42 -8.16 -15.03
CA ALA A 234 -0.82 -7.84 -16.40
C ALA A 234 0.38 -7.73 -17.36
N TRP A 235 1.56 -7.37 -16.84
CA TRP A 235 2.81 -7.22 -17.58
C TRP A 235 3.85 -8.31 -17.28
N GLY A 236 3.47 -9.36 -16.56
CA GLY A 236 4.39 -10.42 -16.13
C GLY A 236 5.50 -9.89 -15.21
N LEU A 237 5.18 -8.91 -14.38
CA LEU A 237 6.03 -8.34 -13.35
C LEU A 237 5.53 -8.81 -11.98
N GLU A 238 6.35 -9.54 -11.22
CA GLU A 238 6.01 -9.98 -9.87
C GLU A 238 6.32 -8.90 -8.85
N ALA A 239 5.31 -8.42 -8.11
CA ALA A 239 5.50 -7.51 -6.99
C ALA A 239 5.57 -8.28 -5.68
N ARG A 240 6.64 -8.09 -4.92
CA ARG A 240 6.87 -8.66 -3.58
C ARG A 240 6.69 -7.59 -2.53
N VAL A 241 5.96 -7.91 -1.46
CA VAL A 241 5.59 -6.99 -0.38
C VAL A 241 6.22 -7.41 0.95
N PRO A 242 7.45 -6.97 1.28
CA PRO A 242 8.17 -7.40 2.47
C PRO A 242 7.47 -7.06 3.79
N PHE A 243 6.72 -5.94 3.85
CA PHE A 243 5.98 -5.53 5.04
C PHE A 243 4.88 -6.52 5.42
N LEU A 244 4.40 -7.31 4.47
CA LEU A 244 3.43 -8.38 4.68
C LEU A 244 4.05 -9.77 4.88
N ASP A 245 5.31 -9.84 5.32
CA ASP A 245 5.87 -11.13 5.76
C ASP A 245 5.10 -11.63 6.99
N HIS A 246 4.49 -12.82 6.90
CA HIS A 246 3.60 -13.33 7.94
C HIS A 246 4.29 -13.44 9.31
N LYS A 247 5.62 -13.71 9.37
CA LYS A 247 6.36 -13.74 10.62
C LYS A 247 6.55 -12.34 11.22
N LEU A 248 6.70 -11.33 10.36
CA LEU A 248 6.73 -9.94 10.79
C LEU A 248 5.36 -9.52 11.33
N MET A 249 4.29 -9.81 10.59
CA MET A 249 2.92 -9.46 10.99
C MET A 249 2.51 -10.13 12.30
N GLU A 250 2.72 -11.44 12.44
CA GLU A 250 2.45 -12.19 13.68
C GLU A 250 3.16 -11.58 14.89
N TRP A 251 4.35 -11.04 14.68
CA TRP A 251 5.13 -10.45 15.75
C TRP A 251 4.69 -9.01 16.06
N ILE A 252 4.40 -8.20 15.05
CA ILE A 252 3.96 -6.80 15.19
C ILE A 252 2.56 -6.72 15.82
N SER A 253 1.67 -7.67 15.56
CA SER A 253 0.36 -7.72 16.21
C SER A 253 0.42 -7.83 17.74
N GLY A 254 1.58 -8.09 18.32
CA GLY A 254 1.84 -8.06 19.76
C GLY A 254 2.50 -6.78 20.27
N LEU A 255 2.66 -5.74 19.44
CA LEU A 255 3.13 -4.42 19.87
C LEU A 255 2.14 -3.80 20.87
N PRO A 256 2.64 -3.17 21.96
CA PRO A 256 1.77 -2.49 22.94
C PRO A 256 1.16 -1.20 22.40
#